data_9b09fbef2ef59e0dc091142cd8b6c253
#
_entry.id   9b09fbef2ef59e0dc091142cd8b6c253
#
_cell.length_a   1.000
_cell.length_b   1.000
_cell.length_c   1.000
_cell.angle_alpha   90.00
_cell.angle_beta   90.00
_cell.angle_gamma   90.00
#
_symmetry.space_group_name_H-M   'P 1'
#
loop_
_entity.id
_entity.type
_entity.pdbx_description
1 polymer ?
#
loop_
_entity_poly.entity_id
_entity_poly.type
_entity_poly.pdbx_seq_one_letter_code
_entity_poly.pdbx_strand_id
1 'polypeptide(L)'
;VAVSIKELLEAGVHFGHQTRRWNPRMRSYIYTQRNGIHIIDLEQTVVLLHKAYEFVRDIVASGEDILFVGTKKQAQESVQQEADRCGMCYVNQRWLGGMMTNFRTIQTRIDYMVQLEDRKEKGDFELLPKKEALKLDEMITRLNRRLGGVKEMTRIPGAVFIIDPAKESIAVAECKKMGVPVIATVDTDCNPNEIDMLVPANDDAIKAIRLLCSTMANAVLEGMSLRKEVMQEGGPEVSYPDVSYPDPAAVEAAAKAAAEVAVEAAPVADVAVETAAESVAESIDSPEKEES
;
A
#
# COMPACT_ATOMS: atom_id res chain seq x y z
N VAL A 1 -12.76 15.42 -16.41
CA VAL A 1 -11.65 16.19 -17.03
C VAL A 1 -10.89 15.24 -17.93
N ALA A 2 -11.00 15.38 -19.26
CA ALA A 2 -10.31 14.52 -20.22
C ALA A 2 -8.85 14.98 -20.33
N VAL A 3 -7.93 14.18 -19.81
CA VAL A 3 -6.49 14.39 -20.04
C VAL A 3 -6.20 14.12 -21.52
N SER A 4 -5.55 15.06 -22.19
CA SER A 4 -5.24 14.95 -23.62
C SER A 4 -3.98 14.08 -23.85
N ILE A 5 -3.89 13.42 -25.01
CA ILE A 5 -2.70 12.68 -25.43
C ILE A 5 -1.45 13.59 -25.41
N LYS A 6 -1.62 14.87 -25.75
CA LYS A 6 -0.54 15.85 -25.75
C LYS A 6 0.04 16.06 -24.34
N GLU A 7 -0.81 16.22 -23.33
CA GLU A 7 -0.38 16.35 -21.93
C GLU A 7 0.35 15.09 -21.41
N LEU A 8 -0.14 13.90 -21.79
CA LEU A 8 0.53 12.64 -21.46
C LEU A 8 1.92 12.53 -22.13
N LEU A 9 2.04 12.98 -23.39
CA LEU A 9 3.31 13.02 -24.09
C LEU A 9 4.31 13.99 -23.45
N GLU A 10 3.86 15.19 -23.11
CA GLU A 10 4.69 16.23 -22.47
C GLU A 10 5.14 15.82 -21.06
N ALA A 11 4.30 15.09 -20.35
CA ALA A 11 4.63 14.52 -19.04
C ALA A 11 5.57 13.29 -19.13
N GLY A 12 5.73 12.70 -20.33
CA GLY A 12 6.58 11.53 -20.52
C GLY A 12 5.96 10.21 -20.06
N VAL A 13 4.64 10.12 -20.04
CA VAL A 13 3.87 8.93 -19.63
C VAL A 13 4.11 7.73 -20.56
N HIS A 14 4.46 7.97 -21.80
CA HIS A 14 4.69 6.97 -22.85
C HIS A 14 6.00 6.19 -22.72
N PHE A 15 6.94 6.63 -21.89
CA PHE A 15 8.19 5.90 -21.68
C PHE A 15 7.97 4.74 -20.69
N GLY A 16 8.31 3.54 -21.12
CA GLY A 16 8.37 2.38 -20.26
C GLY A 16 9.80 2.01 -19.87
N HIS A 17 9.97 0.84 -19.31
CA HIS A 17 11.26 0.31 -18.90
C HIS A 17 12.08 -0.25 -20.09
N GLN A 18 13.35 -0.58 -19.80
CA GLN A 18 14.24 -1.21 -20.78
C GLN A 18 13.69 -2.55 -21.25
N THR A 19 13.90 -2.89 -22.51
CA THR A 19 13.43 -4.14 -23.15
C THR A 19 13.87 -5.42 -22.44
N ARG A 20 14.92 -5.38 -21.61
CA ARG A 20 15.36 -6.50 -20.78
C ARG A 20 14.55 -6.71 -19.50
N ARG A 21 13.81 -5.68 -19.06
CA ARG A 21 13.05 -5.66 -17.81
C ARG A 21 11.56 -5.51 -18.08
N TRP A 22 11.02 -6.32 -18.94
CA TRP A 22 9.60 -6.20 -19.25
C TRP A 22 8.84 -7.47 -18.88
N ASN A 23 7.57 -7.33 -18.63
CA ASN A 23 6.68 -8.46 -18.42
C ASN A 23 5.98 -8.79 -19.76
N PRO A 24 6.06 -10.04 -20.26
CA PRO A 24 5.39 -10.43 -21.50
C PRO A 24 3.89 -10.17 -21.52
N ARG A 25 3.23 -10.16 -20.36
CA ARG A 25 1.80 -9.86 -20.24
C ARG A 25 1.45 -8.41 -20.57
N MET A 26 2.43 -7.50 -20.54
CA MET A 26 2.26 -6.09 -20.91
C MET A 26 2.31 -5.86 -22.43
N ARG A 27 2.54 -6.90 -23.24
CA ARG A 27 2.69 -6.79 -24.70
C ARG A 27 1.54 -6.04 -25.37
N SER A 28 0.30 -6.22 -24.93
CA SER A 28 -0.87 -5.56 -25.49
C SER A 28 -0.90 -4.04 -25.27
N TYR A 29 -0.17 -3.53 -24.27
CA TYR A 29 -0.11 -2.11 -23.91
C TYR A 29 1.15 -1.41 -24.44
N ILE A 30 2.02 -2.13 -25.15
CA ILE A 30 3.25 -1.62 -25.74
C ILE A 30 3.01 -1.31 -27.22
N TYR A 31 3.15 -0.02 -27.58
CA TYR A 31 3.04 0.43 -28.97
C TYR A 31 4.24 0.01 -29.81
N THR A 32 5.46 0.25 -29.31
CA THR A 32 6.72 -0.06 -30.02
C THR A 32 7.90 -0.10 -29.06
N GLN A 33 9.09 -0.33 -29.61
CA GLN A 33 10.35 -0.15 -28.88
C GLN A 33 11.28 0.81 -29.62
N ARG A 34 11.96 1.68 -28.91
CA ARG A 34 12.93 2.62 -29.46
C ARG A 34 14.13 2.75 -28.53
N ASN A 35 15.33 2.68 -29.06
CA ASN A 35 16.58 2.79 -28.30
C ASN A 35 16.67 1.83 -27.08
N GLY A 36 16.12 0.63 -27.20
CA GLY A 36 16.14 -0.35 -26.11
C GLY A 36 15.13 -0.06 -24.96
N ILE A 37 14.18 0.85 -25.18
CA ILE A 37 13.12 1.20 -24.23
C ILE A 37 11.77 0.89 -24.90
N HIS A 38 10.83 0.35 -24.14
CA HIS A 38 9.46 0.18 -24.58
C HIS A 38 8.70 1.50 -24.57
N ILE A 39 7.84 1.70 -25.56
CA ILE A 39 6.94 2.86 -25.65
C ILE A 39 5.52 2.36 -25.39
N ILE A 40 4.88 2.92 -24.38
CA ILE A 40 3.52 2.59 -23.99
C ILE A 40 2.52 3.22 -24.95
N ASP A 41 1.44 2.51 -25.25
CA ASP A 41 0.35 2.98 -26.10
C ASP A 41 -0.53 3.99 -25.34
N LEU A 42 -0.39 5.27 -25.69
CA LEU A 42 -1.14 6.35 -25.05
C LEU A 42 -2.64 6.37 -25.38
N GLU A 43 -3.06 5.81 -26.50
CA GLU A 43 -4.48 5.72 -26.84
C GLU A 43 -5.20 4.82 -25.85
N GLN A 44 -4.61 3.67 -25.53
CA GLN A 44 -5.11 2.78 -24.49
C GLN A 44 -5.00 3.42 -23.11
N THR A 45 -3.90 4.15 -22.82
CA THR A 45 -3.74 4.85 -21.54
C THR A 45 -4.87 5.84 -21.29
N VAL A 46 -5.27 6.66 -22.28
CA VAL A 46 -6.36 7.64 -22.14
C VAL A 46 -7.67 6.94 -21.80
N VAL A 47 -8.01 5.86 -22.52
CA VAL A 47 -9.26 5.13 -22.31
C VAL A 47 -9.30 4.49 -20.92
N LEU A 48 -8.20 3.86 -20.50
CA LEU A 48 -8.13 3.18 -19.21
C LEU A 48 -8.03 4.17 -18.05
N LEU A 49 -7.35 5.30 -18.24
CA LEU A 49 -7.30 6.40 -17.27
C LEU A 49 -8.69 7.00 -17.05
N HIS A 50 -9.48 7.15 -18.11
CA HIS A 50 -10.86 7.66 -17.99
C HIS A 50 -11.75 6.67 -17.20
N LYS A 51 -11.64 5.37 -17.46
CA LYS A 51 -12.35 4.34 -16.70
C LYS A 51 -11.95 4.35 -15.22
N ALA A 52 -10.65 4.47 -14.94
CA ALA A 52 -10.14 4.57 -13.57
C ALA A 52 -10.64 5.84 -12.87
N TYR A 53 -10.70 6.96 -13.59
CA TYR A 53 -11.24 8.23 -13.11
C TYR A 53 -12.71 8.09 -12.71
N GLU A 54 -13.56 7.55 -13.59
CA GLU A 54 -14.98 7.33 -13.31
C GLU A 54 -15.19 6.40 -12.13
N PHE A 55 -14.41 5.33 -12.05
CA PHE A 55 -14.45 4.37 -10.96
C PHE A 55 -14.10 5.01 -9.61
N VAL A 56 -13.04 5.83 -9.54
CA VAL A 56 -12.66 6.57 -8.33
C VAL A 56 -13.77 7.55 -7.93
N ARG A 57 -14.28 8.33 -8.89
CA ARG A 57 -15.37 9.28 -8.66
C ARG A 57 -16.60 8.60 -8.05
N ASP A 58 -17.01 7.47 -8.62
CA ASP A 58 -18.22 6.77 -8.20
C ASP A 58 -18.07 6.14 -6.81
N ILE A 59 -16.88 5.59 -6.48
CA ILE A 59 -16.57 5.10 -5.13
C ILE A 59 -16.64 6.24 -4.10
N VAL A 60 -16.08 7.40 -4.41
CA VAL A 60 -16.11 8.54 -3.49
C VAL A 60 -17.52 9.12 -3.38
N ALA A 61 -18.27 9.15 -4.47
CA ALA A 61 -19.67 9.57 -4.46
C ALA A 61 -20.55 8.65 -3.59
N SER A 62 -20.25 7.34 -3.53
CA SER A 62 -20.91 6.41 -2.62
C SER A 62 -20.51 6.56 -1.15
N GLY A 63 -19.52 7.42 -0.86
CA GLY A 63 -19.11 7.73 0.51
C GLY A 63 -17.90 6.97 1.00
N GLU A 64 -17.24 6.20 0.15
CA GLU A 64 -16.02 5.48 0.48
C GLU A 64 -14.77 6.36 0.23
N ASP A 65 -13.68 6.04 0.93
CA ASP A 65 -12.42 6.76 0.83
C ASP A 65 -11.44 6.01 -0.09
N ILE A 66 -10.50 6.76 -0.67
CA ILE A 66 -9.42 6.22 -1.50
C ILE A 66 -8.09 6.36 -0.75
N LEU A 67 -7.29 5.27 -0.71
CA LEU A 67 -5.94 5.32 -0.17
C LEU A 67 -4.92 5.48 -1.30
N PHE A 68 -4.12 6.53 -1.23
CA PHE A 68 -3.03 6.76 -2.17
C PHE A 68 -1.75 6.08 -1.70
N VAL A 69 -1.11 5.28 -2.56
CA VAL A 69 0.11 4.52 -2.23
C VAL A 69 1.20 4.77 -3.26
N GLY A 70 2.37 5.21 -2.81
CA GLY A 70 3.52 5.41 -3.67
C GLY A 70 4.78 5.62 -2.85
N THR A 71 5.55 4.54 -2.63
CA THR A 71 6.80 4.58 -1.84
C THR A 71 8.04 4.85 -2.68
N LYS A 72 7.90 4.92 -4.01
CA LYS A 72 8.99 5.28 -4.93
C LYS A 72 9.42 6.73 -4.64
N LYS A 73 10.72 7.00 -4.58
CA LYS A 73 11.23 8.36 -4.25
C LYS A 73 10.63 9.46 -5.13
N GLN A 74 10.40 9.14 -6.41
CA GLN A 74 9.80 10.04 -7.38
C GLN A 74 8.30 10.30 -7.13
N ALA A 75 7.61 9.37 -6.43
CA ALA A 75 6.19 9.41 -6.17
C ALA A 75 5.84 10.06 -4.81
N GLN A 76 6.75 9.97 -3.84
CA GLN A 76 6.48 10.33 -2.43
C GLN A 76 5.86 11.70 -2.26
N GLU A 77 6.44 12.72 -2.89
CA GLU A 77 6.00 14.11 -2.79
C GLU A 77 4.66 14.32 -3.52
N SER A 78 4.54 13.80 -4.74
CA SER A 78 3.31 13.95 -5.55
C SER A 78 2.12 13.26 -4.91
N VAL A 79 2.32 12.06 -4.36
CA VAL A 79 1.28 11.32 -3.63
C VAL A 79 0.81 12.10 -2.41
N GLN A 80 1.74 12.61 -1.61
CA GLN A 80 1.40 13.40 -0.43
C GLN A 80 0.65 14.68 -0.79
N GLN A 81 1.19 15.50 -1.71
CA GLN A 81 0.58 16.77 -2.10
C GLN A 81 -0.85 16.60 -2.64
N GLU A 82 -1.07 15.59 -3.48
CA GLU A 82 -2.37 15.37 -4.10
C GLU A 82 -3.37 14.71 -3.14
N ALA A 83 -2.93 13.83 -2.26
CA ALA A 83 -3.76 13.25 -1.21
C ALA A 83 -4.19 14.33 -0.19
N ASP A 84 -3.25 15.17 0.27
CA ASP A 84 -3.55 16.30 1.17
C ASP A 84 -4.54 17.28 0.49
N ARG A 85 -4.40 17.53 -0.83
CA ARG A 85 -5.30 18.41 -1.60
C ARG A 85 -6.74 17.91 -1.64
N CYS A 86 -6.95 16.61 -1.73
CA CYS A 86 -8.27 16.00 -1.77
C CYS A 86 -8.75 15.45 -0.43
N GLY A 87 -7.97 15.61 0.66
CA GLY A 87 -8.34 15.17 2.00
C GLY A 87 -8.39 13.64 2.15
N MET A 88 -7.58 12.91 1.39
CA MET A 88 -7.51 11.45 1.43
C MET A 88 -6.24 10.96 2.12
N CYS A 89 -6.31 9.76 2.69
CA CYS A 89 -5.16 9.12 3.32
C CYS A 89 -4.11 8.68 2.29
N TYR A 90 -2.84 8.61 2.71
CA TYR A 90 -1.75 8.18 1.84
C TYR A 90 -0.65 7.40 2.57
N VAL A 91 0.10 6.60 1.79
CA VAL A 91 1.31 5.89 2.22
C VAL A 91 2.43 6.22 1.24
N ASN A 92 3.39 7.06 1.66
CA ASN A 92 4.47 7.54 0.80
C ASN A 92 5.87 7.06 1.20
N GLN A 93 6.04 6.36 2.34
CA GLN A 93 7.37 5.91 2.77
C GLN A 93 7.56 4.41 2.62
N ARG A 94 6.73 3.63 3.26
CA ARG A 94 6.76 2.18 3.21
C ARG A 94 5.42 1.60 3.58
N TRP A 95 4.93 0.67 2.78
CA TRP A 95 3.79 -0.16 3.17
C TRP A 95 4.15 -1.03 4.37
N LEU A 96 3.38 -0.97 5.41
CA LEU A 96 3.53 -1.84 6.57
C LEU A 96 2.69 -3.10 6.36
N GLY A 97 3.33 -4.27 6.45
CA GLY A 97 2.58 -5.52 6.36
C GLY A 97 1.49 -5.59 7.42
N GLY A 98 0.27 -5.99 7.01
CA GLY A 98 -0.91 -6.00 7.85
C GLY A 98 -1.71 -4.69 7.84
N MET A 99 -1.38 -3.72 6.99
CA MET A 99 -2.10 -2.44 6.94
C MET A 99 -3.58 -2.60 6.60
N MET A 100 -3.92 -3.59 5.76
CA MET A 100 -5.31 -3.96 5.47
C MET A 100 -5.73 -5.21 6.23
N THR A 101 -4.91 -6.26 6.20
CA THR A 101 -5.25 -7.57 6.77
C THR A 101 -5.23 -7.61 8.29
N ASN A 102 -4.55 -6.68 8.96
CA ASN A 102 -4.50 -6.52 10.42
C ASN A 102 -4.70 -5.06 10.82
N PHE A 103 -5.71 -4.44 10.24
CA PHE A 103 -6.02 -3.01 10.40
C PHE A 103 -6.17 -2.59 11.86
N ARG A 104 -6.80 -3.43 12.69
CA ARG A 104 -6.96 -3.16 14.14
C ARG A 104 -5.62 -2.92 14.85
N THR A 105 -4.60 -3.72 14.54
CA THR A 105 -3.27 -3.52 15.12
C THR A 105 -2.63 -2.23 14.62
N ILE A 106 -2.82 -1.87 13.35
CA ILE A 106 -2.35 -0.60 12.80
C ILE A 106 -3.05 0.57 13.51
N GLN A 107 -4.36 0.49 13.70
CA GLN A 107 -5.14 1.50 14.40
C GLN A 107 -4.65 1.72 15.84
N THR A 108 -4.39 0.65 16.60
CA THR A 108 -3.77 0.76 17.94
C THR A 108 -2.41 1.49 17.90
N ARG A 109 -1.63 1.35 16.81
CA ARG A 109 -0.37 2.08 16.65
C ARG A 109 -0.57 3.54 16.28
N ILE A 110 -1.61 3.84 15.52
CA ILE A 110 -2.01 5.23 15.21
C ILE A 110 -2.49 5.91 16.52
N ASP A 111 -3.35 5.27 17.29
CA ASP A 111 -3.84 5.79 18.56
C ASP A 111 -2.68 6.07 19.53
N TYR A 112 -1.74 5.15 19.63
CA TYR A 112 -0.54 5.33 20.43
C TYR A 112 0.30 6.53 19.96
N MET A 113 0.43 6.74 18.65
CA MET A 113 1.14 7.90 18.09
C MET A 113 0.43 9.21 18.47
N VAL A 114 -0.89 9.27 18.33
CA VAL A 114 -1.72 10.44 18.71
C VAL A 114 -1.58 10.73 20.20
N GLN A 115 -1.67 9.70 21.05
CA GLN A 115 -1.46 9.87 22.49
C GLN A 115 -0.08 10.42 22.86
N LEU A 116 0.98 10.02 22.14
CA LEU A 116 2.31 10.55 22.38
C LEU A 116 2.42 12.03 21.95
N GLU A 117 1.79 12.40 20.84
CA GLU A 117 1.73 13.78 20.37
C GLU A 117 0.97 14.67 21.38
N ASP A 118 -0.19 14.24 21.84
CA ASP A 118 -0.98 14.94 22.86
C ASP A 118 -0.20 15.14 24.18
N ARG A 119 0.52 14.12 24.62
CA ARG A 119 1.38 14.22 25.81
C ARG A 119 2.51 15.21 25.61
N LYS A 120 3.08 15.27 24.42
CA LYS A 120 4.12 16.26 24.08
C LYS A 120 3.56 17.68 24.10
N GLU A 121 2.37 17.90 23.51
CA GLU A 121 1.69 19.20 23.51
C GLU A 121 1.30 19.68 24.91
N LYS A 122 0.94 18.75 25.81
CA LYS A 122 0.63 19.04 27.22
C LYS A 122 1.87 19.34 28.07
N GLY A 123 3.08 19.19 27.50
CA GLY A 123 4.33 19.46 28.22
C GLY A 123 4.79 18.31 29.13
N ASP A 124 4.15 17.13 29.08
CA ASP A 124 4.52 15.98 29.92
C ASP A 124 5.98 15.57 29.76
N PHE A 125 6.59 15.83 28.57
CA PHE A 125 7.96 15.46 28.28
C PHE A 125 8.99 16.35 29.00
N GLU A 126 8.59 17.55 29.42
CA GLU A 126 9.45 18.46 30.21
C GLU A 126 9.67 17.93 31.64
N LEU A 127 8.74 17.14 32.15
CA LEU A 127 8.82 16.51 33.47
C LEU A 127 9.68 15.24 33.50
N LEU A 128 10.07 14.73 32.31
CA LEU A 128 10.84 13.50 32.19
C LEU A 128 12.36 13.78 32.12
N PRO A 129 13.19 12.79 32.48
CA PRO A 129 14.63 12.87 32.25
C PRO A 129 14.92 13.11 30.75
N LYS A 130 15.86 14.01 30.43
CA LYS A 130 16.20 14.40 29.06
C LYS A 130 16.39 13.22 28.09
N LYS A 131 16.98 12.12 28.56
CA LYS A 131 17.22 10.91 27.77
C LYS A 131 15.92 10.18 27.40
N GLU A 132 14.92 10.21 28.26
CA GLU A 132 13.61 9.61 28.01
C GLU A 132 12.77 10.45 27.07
N ALA A 133 12.72 11.77 27.31
CA ALA A 133 12.07 12.74 26.44
C ALA A 133 12.60 12.63 24.99
N LEU A 134 13.91 12.57 24.81
CA LEU A 134 14.54 12.40 23.49
C LEU A 134 14.11 11.10 22.79
N LYS A 135 14.05 9.98 23.53
CA LYS A 135 13.59 8.69 22.96
C LYS A 135 12.12 8.72 22.52
N LEU A 136 11.26 9.41 23.26
CA LEU A 136 9.86 9.58 22.88
C LEU A 136 9.72 10.48 21.66
N ASP A 137 10.49 11.55 21.55
CA ASP A 137 10.55 12.42 20.37
C ASP A 137 11.01 11.67 19.11
N GLU A 138 12.06 10.87 19.24
CA GLU A 138 12.52 10.01 18.15
C GLU A 138 11.44 8.97 17.75
N MET A 139 10.68 8.46 18.72
CA MET A 139 9.60 7.52 18.47
C MET A 139 8.45 8.19 17.71
N ILE A 140 8.01 9.38 18.14
CA ILE A 140 7.00 10.18 17.43
C ILE A 140 7.44 10.44 15.99
N THR A 141 8.65 10.92 15.78
CA THR A 141 9.20 11.19 14.45
C THR A 141 9.19 9.95 13.56
N ARG A 142 9.57 8.79 14.11
CA ARG A 142 9.60 7.53 13.38
C ARG A 142 8.19 7.01 13.04
N LEU A 143 7.22 7.16 13.97
CA LEU A 143 5.83 6.77 13.75
C LEU A 143 5.17 7.70 12.73
N ASN A 144 5.32 9.02 12.87
CA ASN A 144 4.79 10.01 11.95
C ASN A 144 5.31 9.80 10.53
N ARG A 145 6.58 9.50 10.36
CA ARG A 145 7.15 9.20 9.06
C ARG A 145 6.47 8.01 8.36
N ARG A 146 5.94 7.03 9.12
CA ARG A 146 5.37 5.79 8.56
C ARG A 146 3.86 5.76 8.52
N LEU A 147 3.22 6.39 9.49
CA LEU A 147 1.78 6.34 9.72
C LEU A 147 1.11 7.71 9.62
N GLY A 148 1.87 8.80 9.48
CA GLY A 148 1.32 10.15 9.44
C GLY A 148 0.25 10.34 8.37
N GLY A 149 0.46 9.79 7.17
CA GLY A 149 -0.52 9.91 6.07
C GLY A 149 -1.78 9.04 6.24
N VAL A 150 -1.81 8.13 7.22
CA VAL A 150 -2.98 7.29 7.54
C VAL A 150 -3.54 7.59 8.94
N LYS A 151 -3.15 8.71 9.53
CA LYS A 151 -3.57 9.11 10.87
C LYS A 151 -5.09 9.23 11.01
N GLU A 152 -5.75 9.72 9.98
CA GLU A 152 -7.20 9.94 9.94
C GLU A 152 -7.99 8.72 9.42
N MET A 153 -7.31 7.63 9.08
CA MET A 153 -7.96 6.44 8.55
C MET A 153 -8.65 5.65 9.66
N THR A 154 -9.98 5.75 9.74
CA THR A 154 -10.80 5.07 10.74
C THR A 154 -11.35 3.72 10.25
N ARG A 155 -11.38 3.49 8.95
CA ARG A 155 -11.91 2.28 8.30
C ARG A 155 -11.04 1.87 7.11
N ILE A 156 -11.26 0.66 6.63
CA ILE A 156 -10.63 0.16 5.40
C ILE A 156 -11.16 0.99 4.23
N PRO A 157 -10.29 1.47 3.32
CA PRO A 157 -10.70 2.29 2.17
C PRO A 157 -11.50 1.46 1.16
N GLY A 158 -12.40 2.12 0.42
CA GLY A 158 -13.19 1.52 -0.65
C GLY A 158 -12.37 1.12 -1.88
N ALA A 159 -11.24 1.79 -2.12
CA ALA A 159 -10.26 1.40 -3.14
C ALA A 159 -8.86 1.95 -2.80
N VAL A 160 -7.84 1.37 -3.44
CA VAL A 160 -6.44 1.79 -3.27
C VAL A 160 -5.86 2.18 -4.62
N PHE A 161 -5.28 3.38 -4.70
CA PHE A 161 -4.52 3.84 -5.87
C PHE A 161 -3.04 3.64 -5.63
N ILE A 162 -2.38 2.80 -6.44
CA ILE A 162 -0.99 2.38 -6.27
C ILE A 162 -0.13 2.86 -7.43
N ILE A 163 1.01 3.45 -7.12
CA ILE A 163 2.07 3.75 -8.08
C ILE A 163 3.14 2.67 -7.95
N ASP A 164 3.48 2.02 -9.06
CA ASP A 164 4.43 0.90 -9.13
C ASP A 164 3.98 -0.33 -8.31
N PRO A 165 3.00 -1.11 -8.81
CA PRO A 165 2.49 -2.29 -8.12
C PRO A 165 3.53 -3.41 -7.98
N ALA A 166 4.59 -3.44 -8.82
CA ALA A 166 5.66 -4.42 -8.69
C ALA A 166 6.44 -4.22 -7.39
N LYS A 167 6.67 -2.96 -7.01
CA LYS A 167 7.33 -2.61 -5.75
C LYS A 167 6.40 -2.79 -4.56
N GLU A 168 5.12 -2.48 -4.71
CA GLU A 168 4.10 -2.56 -3.67
C GLU A 168 3.32 -3.90 -3.69
N SER A 169 3.98 -4.99 -4.06
CA SER A 169 3.37 -6.33 -4.19
C SER A 169 2.65 -6.81 -2.91
N ILE A 170 3.15 -6.42 -1.73
CA ILE A 170 2.52 -6.73 -0.45
C ILE A 170 1.18 -5.99 -0.33
N ALA A 171 1.13 -4.71 -0.71
CA ALA A 171 -0.11 -3.92 -0.70
C ALA A 171 -1.15 -4.54 -1.63
N VAL A 172 -0.77 -4.88 -2.87
CA VAL A 172 -1.65 -5.54 -3.85
C VAL A 172 -2.18 -6.87 -3.30
N ALA A 173 -1.33 -7.70 -2.71
CA ALA A 173 -1.73 -8.99 -2.13
C ALA A 173 -2.70 -8.83 -0.95
N GLU A 174 -2.48 -7.84 -0.09
CA GLU A 174 -3.38 -7.54 1.03
C GLU A 174 -4.73 -7.00 0.56
N CYS A 175 -4.75 -6.07 -0.40
CA CYS A 175 -5.97 -5.54 -0.98
C CYS A 175 -6.82 -6.66 -1.60
N LYS A 176 -6.22 -7.55 -2.40
CA LYS A 176 -6.90 -8.72 -2.95
C LYS A 176 -7.49 -9.64 -1.89
N LYS A 177 -6.73 -9.90 -0.81
CA LYS A 177 -7.20 -10.73 0.30
C LYS A 177 -8.40 -10.13 1.01
N MET A 178 -8.48 -8.80 1.08
CA MET A 178 -9.57 -8.06 1.72
C MET A 178 -10.72 -7.73 0.77
N GLY A 179 -10.59 -8.03 -0.53
CA GLY A 179 -11.59 -7.69 -1.55
C GLY A 179 -11.64 -6.19 -1.86
N VAL A 180 -10.58 -5.44 -1.56
CA VAL A 180 -10.47 -4.01 -1.87
C VAL A 180 -9.93 -3.84 -3.28
N PRO A 181 -10.66 -3.17 -4.19
CA PRO A 181 -10.22 -2.98 -5.57
C PRO A 181 -8.95 -2.13 -5.65
N VAL A 182 -8.06 -2.55 -6.55
CA VAL A 182 -6.76 -1.92 -6.79
C VAL A 182 -6.77 -1.17 -8.11
N ILE A 183 -6.54 0.13 -8.06
CA ILE A 183 -6.26 0.98 -9.20
C ILE A 183 -4.74 1.20 -9.23
N ALA A 184 -4.06 0.95 -10.33
CA ALA A 184 -2.62 1.14 -10.35
C ALA A 184 -2.08 1.72 -11.67
N THR A 185 -1.04 2.54 -11.54
CA THR A 185 -0.15 2.86 -12.66
C THR A 185 0.78 1.69 -12.91
N VAL A 186 0.70 1.13 -14.10
CA VAL A 186 1.37 -0.12 -14.49
C VAL A 186 2.38 0.17 -15.59
N ASP A 187 3.67 0.08 -15.27
CA ASP A 187 4.73 0.17 -16.28
C ASP A 187 4.97 -1.20 -16.94
N THR A 188 5.82 -1.24 -17.93
CA THR A 188 6.08 -2.42 -18.77
C THR A 188 6.71 -3.61 -18.06
N ASP A 189 7.21 -3.46 -16.83
CA ASP A 189 7.81 -4.52 -16.01
C ASP A 189 6.81 -5.19 -15.04
N CYS A 190 5.62 -4.60 -14.88
CA CYS A 190 4.61 -5.05 -13.94
C CYS A 190 3.70 -6.18 -14.50
N ASN A 191 2.96 -6.86 -13.63
CA ASN A 191 1.96 -7.86 -13.99
C ASN A 191 0.55 -7.25 -14.04
N PRO A 192 -0.05 -7.04 -15.24
CA PRO A 192 -1.35 -6.39 -15.35
C PRO A 192 -2.51 -7.22 -14.77
N ASN A 193 -2.37 -8.54 -14.69
CA ASN A 193 -3.43 -9.44 -14.22
C ASN A 193 -3.68 -9.35 -12.70
N GLU A 194 -2.85 -8.61 -11.99
CA GLU A 194 -2.98 -8.43 -10.54
C GLU A 194 -3.76 -7.19 -10.16
N ILE A 195 -4.15 -6.38 -11.13
CA ILE A 195 -4.76 -5.06 -10.94
C ILE A 195 -6.17 -5.05 -11.52
N ASP A 196 -7.13 -4.51 -10.77
CA ASP A 196 -8.52 -4.44 -11.18
C ASP A 196 -8.74 -3.32 -12.21
N MET A 197 -8.15 -2.15 -11.94
CA MET A 197 -8.19 -0.98 -12.82
C MET A 197 -6.76 -0.53 -13.14
N LEU A 198 -6.20 -1.06 -14.23
CA LEU A 198 -4.86 -0.71 -14.64
C LEU A 198 -4.83 0.54 -15.52
N VAL A 199 -3.81 1.37 -15.32
CA VAL A 199 -3.48 2.53 -16.15
C VAL A 199 -2.05 2.34 -16.67
N PRO A 200 -1.84 1.97 -17.95
CA PRO A 200 -0.50 1.80 -18.50
C PRO A 200 0.21 3.16 -18.54
N ALA A 201 1.27 3.30 -17.78
CA ALA A 201 1.95 4.60 -17.66
C ALA A 201 3.35 4.45 -17.05
N ASN A 202 4.21 5.41 -17.32
CA ASN A 202 5.53 5.55 -16.73
C ASN A 202 5.42 5.85 -15.23
N ASP A 203 6.07 5.08 -14.41
CA ASP A 203 6.12 5.22 -12.95
C ASP A 203 7.46 5.76 -12.42
N ASP A 204 8.39 6.13 -13.32
CA ASP A 204 9.70 6.70 -12.98
C ASP A 204 9.76 8.21 -13.15
N ALA A 205 9.00 8.77 -14.10
CA ALA A 205 9.03 10.19 -14.40
C ALA A 205 8.16 10.99 -13.40
N ILE A 206 8.76 11.90 -12.64
CA ILE A 206 8.06 12.76 -11.65
C ILE A 206 6.87 13.49 -12.28
N LYS A 207 7.03 14.00 -13.51
CA LYS A 207 5.93 14.70 -14.23
C LYS A 207 4.76 13.77 -14.56
N ALA A 208 5.05 12.53 -14.98
CA ALA A 208 4.03 11.53 -15.28
C ALA A 208 3.26 11.14 -14.01
N ILE A 209 3.98 10.83 -12.94
CA ILE A 209 3.40 10.49 -11.63
C ILE A 209 2.52 11.64 -11.12
N ARG A 210 3.02 12.87 -11.18
CA ARG A 210 2.27 14.05 -10.72
C ARG A 210 0.97 14.25 -11.52
N LEU A 211 1.02 14.09 -12.83
CA LEU A 211 -0.17 14.19 -13.69
C LEU A 211 -1.23 13.13 -13.32
N LEU A 212 -0.78 11.89 -13.13
CA LEU A 212 -1.69 10.78 -12.78
C LEU A 212 -2.26 10.95 -11.37
N CYS A 213 -1.44 11.31 -10.37
CA CYS A 213 -1.93 11.61 -9.01
C CYS A 213 -2.94 12.76 -9.03
N SER A 214 -2.62 13.84 -9.76
CA SER A 214 -3.52 15.00 -9.88
C SER A 214 -4.85 14.63 -10.55
N THR A 215 -4.80 13.76 -11.56
CA THR A 215 -6.02 13.27 -12.23
C THR A 215 -6.89 12.46 -11.27
N MET A 216 -6.29 11.55 -10.49
CA MET A 216 -7.04 10.77 -9.50
C MET A 216 -7.58 11.65 -8.35
N ALA A 217 -6.81 12.62 -7.87
CA ALA A 217 -7.29 13.57 -6.87
C ALA A 217 -8.44 14.44 -7.38
N ASN A 218 -8.44 14.80 -8.68
CA ASN A 218 -9.58 15.49 -9.29
C ASN A 218 -10.84 14.62 -9.35
N ALA A 219 -10.69 13.31 -9.62
CA ALA A 219 -11.80 12.35 -9.55
C ALA A 219 -12.41 12.28 -8.14
N VAL A 220 -11.55 12.27 -7.11
CA VAL A 220 -11.97 12.31 -5.71
C VAL A 220 -12.76 13.59 -5.41
N LEU A 221 -12.26 14.76 -5.80
CA LEU A 221 -12.94 16.05 -5.57
C LEU A 221 -14.28 16.12 -6.29
N GLU A 222 -14.37 15.61 -7.52
CA GLU A 222 -15.64 15.52 -8.26
C GLU A 222 -16.62 14.59 -7.56
N GLY A 223 -16.18 13.41 -7.10
CA GLY A 223 -17.00 12.46 -6.34
C GLY A 223 -17.52 13.05 -5.02
N MET A 224 -16.67 13.81 -4.30
CA MET A 224 -17.10 14.55 -3.11
C MET A 224 -18.15 15.63 -3.40
N SER A 225 -18.05 16.30 -4.55
CA SER A 225 -19.04 17.29 -4.97
C SER A 225 -20.39 16.65 -5.28
N LEU A 226 -20.38 15.54 -6.04
CA LEU A 226 -21.58 14.75 -6.34
C LEU A 226 -22.26 14.24 -5.05
N ARG A 227 -21.47 13.75 -4.10
CA ARG A 227 -21.98 13.31 -2.80
C ARG A 227 -22.69 14.44 -2.05
N LYS A 228 -22.11 15.65 -2.04
CA LYS A 228 -22.73 16.83 -1.39
C LYS A 228 -24.05 17.24 -2.07
N GLU A 229 -24.11 17.19 -3.40
CA GLU A 229 -25.31 17.48 -4.16
C GLU A 229 -26.44 16.49 -3.83
N VAL A 230 -26.13 15.18 -3.82
CA VAL A 230 -27.10 14.13 -3.45
C VAL A 230 -27.62 14.30 -2.03
N MET A 231 -26.75 14.69 -1.07
CA MET A 231 -27.17 14.94 0.31
C MET A 231 -28.04 16.21 0.44
N GLN A 232 -27.80 17.23 -0.37
CA GLN A 232 -28.62 18.47 -0.36
C GLN A 232 -29.99 18.27 -1.02
N GLU A 233 -30.10 17.39 -1.99
CA GLU A 233 -31.36 17.04 -2.66
C GLU A 233 -32.26 16.07 -1.87
N GLY A 234 -31.91 15.74 -0.62
CA GLY A 234 -32.69 14.85 0.24
C GLY A 234 -32.57 13.36 -0.15
N GLY A 235 -31.47 12.99 -0.75
CA GLY A 235 -31.12 11.60 -1.02
C GLY A 235 -31.05 10.77 0.27
N PRO A 236 -31.21 9.43 0.19
CA PRO A 236 -31.24 8.58 1.34
C PRO A 236 -29.94 8.75 2.16
N GLU A 237 -30.10 9.01 3.44
CA GLU A 237 -29.00 8.98 4.42
C GLU A 237 -28.34 7.61 4.31
N VAL A 238 -27.10 7.58 3.81
CA VAL A 238 -26.35 6.32 3.70
C VAL A 238 -26.04 5.89 5.14
N SER A 239 -26.92 5.10 5.71
CA SER A 239 -26.66 4.44 7.00
C SER A 239 -25.57 3.38 6.75
N TYR A 240 -24.37 3.68 7.21
CA TYR A 240 -23.32 2.69 7.28
C TYR A 240 -23.81 1.52 8.13
N PRO A 241 -23.66 0.26 7.70
CA PRO A 241 -23.88 -0.86 8.59
C PRO A 241 -22.92 -0.67 9.77
N ASP A 242 -23.49 -0.59 10.95
CA ASP A 242 -22.75 -0.55 12.22
C ASP A 242 -21.98 -1.88 12.29
N VAL A 243 -20.69 -1.83 11.90
CA VAL A 243 -19.81 -2.98 12.03
C VAL A 243 -19.52 -3.09 13.52
N SER A 244 -20.41 -3.74 14.24
CA SER A 244 -20.21 -4.12 15.63
C SER A 244 -19.00 -5.05 15.69
N TYR A 245 -17.86 -4.48 15.99
CA TYR A 245 -16.66 -5.26 16.29
C TYR A 245 -16.94 -6.12 17.52
N PRO A 246 -16.61 -7.41 17.51
CA PRO A 246 -16.83 -8.26 18.66
C PRO A 246 -16.09 -7.68 19.86
N ASP A 247 -16.76 -7.72 21.02
CA ASP A 247 -16.27 -7.22 22.30
C ASP A 247 -14.81 -7.63 22.54
N PRO A 248 -13.91 -6.70 22.89
CA PRO A 248 -12.50 -6.99 23.17
C PRO A 248 -12.30 -8.17 24.14
N ALA A 249 -13.20 -8.33 25.13
CA ALA A 249 -13.18 -9.44 26.07
C ALA A 249 -13.48 -10.80 25.40
N ALA A 250 -14.36 -10.83 24.38
CA ALA A 250 -14.68 -12.04 23.64
C ALA A 250 -13.53 -12.48 22.72
N VAL A 251 -12.80 -11.52 22.15
CA VAL A 251 -11.62 -11.82 21.31
C VAL A 251 -10.43 -12.30 22.14
N GLU A 252 -10.25 -11.76 23.35
CA GLU A 252 -9.20 -12.21 24.28
C GLU A 252 -9.50 -13.61 24.82
N ALA A 253 -10.76 -13.92 25.11
CA ALA A 253 -11.21 -15.24 25.51
C ALA A 253 -11.02 -16.29 24.39
N ALA A 254 -11.34 -15.92 23.15
CA ALA A 254 -11.11 -16.79 21.97
C ALA A 254 -9.62 -17.00 21.68
N ALA A 255 -8.77 -15.98 21.86
CA ALA A 255 -7.32 -16.11 21.71
C ALA A 255 -6.69 -16.99 22.81
N LYS A 256 -7.20 -16.93 24.06
CA LYS A 256 -6.76 -17.82 25.15
C LYS A 256 -7.20 -19.26 24.91
N ALA A 257 -8.43 -19.49 24.47
CA ALA A 257 -8.93 -20.82 24.12
C ALA A 257 -8.16 -21.45 22.95
N ALA A 258 -7.80 -20.65 21.93
CA ALA A 258 -6.96 -21.12 20.82
C ALA A 258 -5.52 -21.45 21.25
N ALA A 259 -4.96 -20.74 22.21
CA ALA A 259 -3.64 -21.02 22.78
C ALA A 259 -3.63 -22.29 23.64
N GLU A 260 -4.68 -22.56 24.41
CA GLU A 260 -4.83 -23.80 25.19
C GLU A 260 -4.97 -25.04 24.31
N VAL A 261 -5.72 -24.96 23.21
CA VAL A 261 -5.85 -26.05 22.24
C VAL A 261 -4.53 -26.31 21.48
N ALA A 262 -3.71 -25.28 21.24
CA ALA A 262 -2.41 -25.43 20.60
C ALA A 262 -1.35 -26.09 21.52
N VAL A 263 -1.48 -25.97 22.83
CA VAL A 263 -0.60 -26.63 23.82
C VAL A 263 -0.96 -28.10 23.98
N GLU A 264 -2.22 -28.48 23.80
CA GLU A 264 -2.70 -29.86 23.93
C GLU A 264 -2.47 -30.69 22.65
N ALA A 265 -2.18 -30.06 21.52
CA ALA A 265 -1.95 -30.70 20.21
C ALA A 265 -0.48 -30.87 19.81
N ALA A 266 0.48 -30.72 20.71
CA ALA A 266 1.88 -30.98 20.43
C ALA A 266 2.24 -32.44 20.73
N PRO A 267 2.33 -33.35 19.73
CA PRO A 267 2.91 -34.66 19.94
C PRO A 267 4.43 -34.57 19.88
N VAL A 268 5.04 -34.99 21.00
CA VAL A 268 6.35 -35.55 21.17
C VAL A 268 7.12 -35.80 19.87
N ALA A 269 8.02 -34.90 19.50
CA ALA A 269 9.01 -35.09 18.45
C ALA A 269 10.39 -34.68 19.01
N ASP A 270 10.82 -35.37 20.06
CA ASP A 270 12.12 -35.17 20.70
C ASP A 270 12.83 -36.53 20.90
N VAL A 271 13.05 -37.25 19.79
CA VAL A 271 13.93 -38.46 19.79
C VAL A 271 14.69 -38.66 18.45
N ALA A 272 14.74 -37.72 17.53
CA ALA A 272 15.39 -37.98 16.22
C ALA A 272 16.58 -37.08 15.89
N VAL A 273 17.11 -36.29 16.80
CA VAL A 273 18.25 -35.40 16.53
C VAL A 273 19.59 -35.93 17.11
N GLU A 274 19.56 -36.92 18.01
CA GLU A 274 20.80 -37.44 18.65
C GLU A 274 21.50 -38.52 17.85
N THR A 275 20.89 -39.16 16.86
CA THR A 275 21.50 -40.21 16.04
C THR A 275 22.13 -39.71 14.71
N ALA A 276 21.95 -38.44 14.35
CA ALA A 276 22.58 -37.89 13.15
C ALA A 276 23.91 -37.16 13.40
N ALA A 277 24.25 -36.89 14.64
CA ALA A 277 25.53 -36.25 15.01
C ALA A 277 26.72 -37.25 15.17
N GLU A 278 26.45 -38.53 15.38
CA GLU A 278 27.52 -39.54 15.52
C GLU A 278 28.03 -40.12 14.18
N SER A 279 27.27 -40.02 13.10
CA SER A 279 27.67 -40.56 11.79
C SER A 279 28.55 -39.63 10.94
N VAL A 280 28.76 -38.38 11.35
CA VAL A 280 29.56 -37.38 10.60
C VAL A 280 30.95 -37.20 11.22
N ALA A 281 31.21 -37.71 12.44
CA ALA A 281 32.50 -37.60 13.11
C ALA A 281 33.52 -38.71 12.71
N GLU A 282 33.08 -39.76 12.01
CA GLU A 282 33.94 -40.93 11.71
C GLU A 282 34.52 -40.92 10.28
N SER A 283 34.30 -39.88 9.48
CA SER A 283 34.77 -39.81 8.08
C SER A 283 35.88 -38.78 7.79
N ILE A 284 36.49 -38.18 8.81
CA ILE A 284 37.60 -37.23 8.64
C ILE A 284 38.79 -37.69 9.49
N ASP A 285 39.35 -38.83 9.19
CA ASP A 285 40.72 -39.15 9.58
C ASP A 285 41.30 -40.23 8.67
N SER A 286 41.91 -39.86 7.58
CA SER A 286 42.93 -40.64 6.86
C SER A 286 43.79 -39.71 6.01
N PRO A 287 45.10 -39.65 6.25
CA PRO A 287 46.03 -38.85 5.46
C PRO A 287 46.52 -39.62 4.23
N GLU A 288 46.30 -39.07 3.03
CA GLU A 288 47.01 -39.53 1.84
C GLU A 288 48.40 -38.90 1.77
N LYS A 289 49.38 -39.78 1.80
CA LYS A 289 50.79 -39.53 1.43
C LYS A 289 50.94 -39.61 -0.09
N GLU A 290 51.69 -38.66 -0.60
CA GLU A 290 52.65 -38.65 -1.72
C GLU A 290 52.73 -39.90 -2.63
N GLU A 291 52.72 -39.66 -3.97
CA GLU A 291 53.88 -39.83 -4.89
C GLU A 291 53.43 -39.82 -6.37
N SER A 292 54.08 -38.99 -7.08
CA SER A 292 54.73 -38.95 -8.40
C SER A 292 54.18 -37.93 -9.38
#